data_a40effc15848bf74c8c221a04b99206b
#
_entry.id   a40effc15848bf74c8c221a04b99206b
#
_cell.length_a   1.000
_cell.length_b   1.000
_cell.length_c   1.000
_cell.angle_alpha   90.00
_cell.angle_beta   90.00
_cell.angle_gamma   90.00
#
_symmetry.space_group_name_H-M   'P 1'
#
loop_
_entity.id
_entity.type
_entity.pdbx_description
1 polymer ?
#
loop_
_entity_poly.entity_id
_entity_poly.type
_entity_poly.pdbx_seq_one_letter_code
_entity_poly.pdbx_strand_id
1 'polypeptide(L)'
;MTRIFAASTLYGAMTVAAAIDAGQLGHDDRERILLVCNNVDIPEVATPLHHMPGAAPVLARFHRVVYWNDLIYPFHPALWSPRDEDAPLWRTVMAEKIGIRPGPLELVVESIQVKPAQTLCKIFSDATLAVYADGLMSYGPTRNDLPRSIHGRIDRVLYLDLVPTLLPMLLTEYGIPSQPVHTDAVLKLMAEVTHACRPILDRVIPAQLARTGPDAAVLLGQYLSPLGILTEEEEEELHLRMFRSALRLGHTSVVFKPHPSAPSTLADALGEAAREAGVAFLVLDVPVLAETVFAYLRPHRVIGCFSTGLFTARALYGIPVAQIGALEVIRRMRPYANSNRIPATLTHALLPDLEAPTGAPADRVLDVGHVRGEVTPYVQAVGYCMQPKRYAFLRPVAEEYVAAAVDQWEGRPELSMHFNERTRTRLDLPGPRTWKWRRGGGWTFLAARERAADDAPFTDITLSGFASLVEAKDDRGVLEVGARLLAEHENLDLLLGMAQAHIRRKETDQAKRRIKRAFEISADSGRALVWLRIAETAAKLGKAGDDLRRQAAQRALSINPDSPAAQRLVKSGRLGRR
;
A
#
# COMPACT_ATOMS: atom_id res chain seq x y z
N MET A 1 16.59 26.82 6.21
CA MET A 1 16.65 25.40 5.89
C MET A 1 15.24 24.84 5.85
N THR A 2 14.86 24.02 4.88
CA THR A 2 13.48 23.53 4.74
C THR A 2 13.43 22.01 4.84
N ARG A 3 12.40 21.49 5.53
CA ARG A 3 12.09 20.06 5.58
C ARG A 3 10.70 19.84 5.02
N ILE A 4 10.58 18.96 4.03
CA ILE A 4 9.33 18.58 3.38
C ILE A 4 8.94 17.18 3.84
N PHE A 5 7.71 17.03 4.28
CA PHE A 5 7.10 15.77 4.65
C PHE A 5 6.03 15.42 3.63
N ALA A 6 6.08 14.24 3.06
CA ALA A 6 5.02 13.75 2.17
C ALA A 6 4.22 12.67 2.88
N ALA A 7 2.90 12.86 2.99
CA ALA A 7 2.01 11.90 3.62
C ALA A 7 0.71 11.72 2.83
N SER A 8 0.26 10.47 2.72
CA SER A 8 -1.00 10.13 2.05
C SER A 8 -2.15 9.88 3.04
N THR A 9 -1.83 9.53 4.28
CA THR A 9 -2.80 9.21 5.32
C THR A 9 -2.62 10.08 6.57
N LEU A 10 -3.68 10.28 7.32
CA LEU A 10 -3.59 10.97 8.62
C LEU A 10 -2.71 10.18 9.60
N TYR A 11 -2.73 8.85 9.53
CA TYR A 11 -1.91 8.00 10.36
C TYR A 11 -0.41 8.15 10.06
N GLY A 12 -0.04 8.21 8.77
CA GLY A 12 1.33 8.49 8.33
C GLY A 12 1.79 9.89 8.77
N ALA A 13 0.95 10.93 8.56
CA ALA A 13 1.25 12.28 9.02
C ALA A 13 1.41 12.35 10.56
N MET A 14 0.59 11.62 11.33
CA MET A 14 0.70 11.50 12.78
C MET A 14 2.02 10.83 13.18
N THR A 15 2.44 9.79 12.47
CA THR A 15 3.71 9.09 12.75
C THR A 15 4.90 10.03 12.63
N VAL A 16 4.99 10.83 11.56
CA VAL A 16 6.09 11.80 11.42
C VAL A 16 5.95 12.98 12.37
N ALA A 17 4.75 13.41 12.70
CA ALA A 17 4.50 14.47 13.70
C ALA A 17 4.95 14.02 15.10
N ALA A 18 4.71 12.76 15.47
CA ALA A 18 5.23 12.19 16.71
C ALA A 18 6.77 12.14 16.72
N ALA A 19 7.40 11.80 15.60
CA ALA A 19 8.86 11.84 15.47
C ALA A 19 9.42 13.27 15.58
N ILE A 20 8.69 14.29 15.12
CA ILE A 20 9.02 15.71 15.34
C ILE A 20 8.95 16.03 16.83
N ASP A 21 7.86 15.69 17.50
CA ASP A 21 7.66 15.95 18.95
C ASP A 21 8.75 15.25 19.78
N ALA A 22 9.20 14.08 19.36
CA ALA A 22 10.28 13.33 20.00
C ALA A 22 11.70 13.86 19.68
N GLY A 23 11.83 14.90 18.85
CA GLY A 23 13.13 15.44 18.43
C GLY A 23 13.96 14.54 17.53
N GLN A 24 13.40 13.43 17.00
CA GLN A 24 14.12 12.42 16.22
C GLN A 24 14.53 12.92 14.83
N LEU A 25 13.96 14.03 14.39
CA LEU A 25 14.33 14.73 13.16
C LEU A 25 15.20 15.97 13.40
N GLY A 26 15.72 16.11 14.63
CA GLY A 26 16.54 17.26 15.05
C GLY A 26 15.69 18.41 15.64
N HIS A 27 16.27 19.09 16.64
CA HIS A 27 15.71 20.28 17.26
C HIS A 27 16.25 21.52 16.53
N ASP A 28 15.69 21.83 15.38
CA ASP A 28 16.10 22.98 14.59
C ASP A 28 14.89 23.83 14.16
N ASP A 29 15.18 25.11 13.85
CA ASP A 29 14.19 26.07 13.35
C ASP A 29 13.88 25.88 11.85
N ARG A 30 14.05 24.68 11.32
CA ARG A 30 13.74 24.38 9.92
C ARG A 30 12.25 24.58 9.67
N GLU A 31 11.94 25.22 8.57
CA GLU A 31 10.58 25.28 8.10
C GLU A 31 10.09 23.88 7.75
N ARG A 32 8.99 23.46 8.37
CA ARG A 32 8.33 22.15 8.15
C ARG A 32 7.13 22.33 7.25
N ILE A 33 7.16 21.69 6.08
CA ILE A 33 6.08 21.74 5.08
C ILE A 33 5.51 20.34 4.92
N LEU A 34 4.21 20.17 5.12
CA LEU A 34 3.52 18.92 4.84
C LEU A 34 2.96 18.96 3.41
N LEU A 35 3.42 18.04 2.55
CA LEU A 35 2.79 17.75 1.26
C LEU A 35 1.78 16.63 1.47
N VAL A 36 0.52 16.97 1.33
CA VAL A 36 -0.58 16.00 1.37
C VAL A 36 -0.74 15.38 -0.01
N CYS A 37 -0.51 14.07 -0.10
CA CYS A 37 -0.58 13.30 -1.33
C CYS A 37 -1.77 12.35 -1.28
N ASN A 38 -2.92 12.70 -1.84
CA ASN A 38 -4.07 11.81 -1.87
C ASN A 38 -3.92 10.80 -3.01
N ASN A 39 -3.61 9.55 -2.67
CA ASN A 39 -3.26 8.48 -3.60
C ASN A 39 -4.41 7.48 -3.85
N VAL A 40 -5.61 7.71 -3.30
CA VAL A 40 -6.76 6.85 -3.57
C VAL A 40 -7.16 6.91 -5.05
N ASP A 41 -7.86 5.89 -5.54
CA ASP A 41 -8.16 5.75 -6.97
C ASP A 41 -8.91 6.97 -7.55
N ILE A 42 -9.81 7.57 -6.77
CA ILE A 42 -10.53 8.80 -7.14
C ILE A 42 -10.30 9.86 -6.02
N PRO A 43 -9.18 10.62 -6.09
CA PRO A 43 -8.84 11.60 -5.05
C PRO A 43 -9.90 12.67 -4.82
N GLU A 44 -10.70 12.98 -5.84
CA GLU A 44 -11.71 14.04 -5.83
C GLU A 44 -12.91 13.73 -4.93
N VAL A 45 -13.21 12.45 -4.68
CA VAL A 45 -14.34 12.03 -3.83
C VAL A 45 -13.91 11.63 -2.42
N ALA A 46 -12.63 11.40 -2.20
CA ALA A 46 -12.11 11.00 -0.90
C ALA A 46 -11.75 12.22 -0.04
N THR A 47 -12.04 12.14 1.25
CA THR A 47 -11.64 13.18 2.20
C THR A 47 -10.11 13.16 2.36
N PRO A 48 -9.39 14.21 1.93
CA PRO A 48 -7.95 14.26 2.11
C PRO A 48 -7.59 14.40 3.60
N LEU A 49 -6.42 13.89 3.98
CA LEU A 49 -6.02 13.79 5.40
C LEU A 49 -6.16 15.09 6.20
N HIS A 50 -5.89 16.23 5.58
CA HIS A 50 -5.93 17.54 6.25
C HIS A 50 -7.36 18.06 6.51
N HIS A 51 -8.37 17.43 5.94
CA HIS A 51 -9.78 17.68 6.22
C HIS A 51 -10.42 16.60 7.11
N MET A 52 -9.66 15.56 7.46
CA MET A 52 -10.19 14.49 8.32
C MET A 52 -10.40 15.00 9.75
N PRO A 53 -11.43 14.51 10.47
CA PRO A 53 -11.55 14.73 11.91
C PRO A 53 -10.27 14.32 12.64
N GLY A 54 -9.82 15.14 13.59
CA GLY A 54 -8.58 14.90 14.32
C GLY A 54 -7.30 15.34 13.61
N ALA A 55 -7.37 15.89 12.40
CA ALA A 55 -6.18 16.36 11.69
C ALA A 55 -5.51 17.57 12.36
N ALA A 56 -6.27 18.47 12.97
CA ALA A 56 -5.76 19.75 13.49
C ALA A 56 -4.53 19.63 14.42
N PRO A 57 -4.50 18.76 15.44
CA PRO A 57 -3.30 18.61 16.28
C PRO A 57 -2.10 18.09 15.49
N VAL A 58 -2.28 17.22 14.50
CA VAL A 58 -1.20 16.75 13.63
C VAL A 58 -0.66 17.89 12.78
N LEU A 59 -1.55 18.64 12.12
CA LEU A 59 -1.18 19.74 11.24
C LEU A 59 -0.46 20.88 11.97
N ALA A 60 -0.75 21.07 13.26
CA ALA A 60 -0.09 22.09 14.10
C ALA A 60 1.43 21.87 14.25
N ARG A 61 1.98 20.70 13.91
CA ARG A 61 3.43 20.40 13.89
C ARG A 61 4.12 20.92 12.63
N PHE A 62 3.35 21.35 11.63
CA PHE A 62 3.86 21.85 10.36
C PHE A 62 3.56 23.34 10.21
N HIS A 63 4.51 24.10 9.68
CA HIS A 63 4.35 25.53 9.46
C HIS A 63 3.43 25.79 8.27
N ARG A 64 3.40 24.88 7.29
CA ARG A 64 2.53 24.94 6.10
C ARG A 64 2.07 23.57 5.68
N VAL A 65 0.86 23.54 5.10
CA VAL A 65 0.27 22.34 4.47
C VAL A 65 -0.02 22.68 3.02
N VAL A 66 0.45 21.84 2.12
CA VAL A 66 0.30 22.00 0.66
C VAL A 66 -0.32 20.73 0.11
N TYR A 67 -1.35 20.87 -0.70
CA TYR A 67 -1.99 19.73 -1.34
C TYR A 67 -1.28 19.42 -2.66
N TRP A 68 -0.56 18.28 -2.70
CA TRP A 68 0.26 17.88 -3.82
C TRP A 68 -0.55 17.67 -5.10
N ASN A 69 -1.77 17.09 -4.97
CA ASN A 69 -2.64 16.82 -6.10
C ASN A 69 -2.98 18.09 -6.90
N ASP A 70 -3.17 19.24 -6.23
CA ASP A 70 -3.42 20.52 -6.90
C ASP A 70 -2.22 21.01 -7.72
N LEU A 71 -1.00 20.76 -7.21
CA LEU A 71 0.23 21.18 -7.88
C LEU A 71 0.48 20.43 -9.18
N ILE A 72 0.05 19.18 -9.24
CA ILE A 72 0.26 18.31 -10.40
C ILE A 72 -1.00 18.08 -11.23
N TYR A 73 -2.13 18.64 -10.82
CA TYR A 73 -3.39 18.48 -11.56
C TYR A 73 -3.19 18.78 -13.06
N PRO A 74 -3.70 17.96 -14.01
CA PRO A 74 -4.71 16.92 -13.86
C PRO A 74 -4.14 15.50 -13.64
N PHE A 75 -2.90 15.38 -13.22
CA PHE A 75 -2.26 14.07 -13.08
C PHE A 75 -2.61 13.44 -11.73
N HIS A 76 -2.70 12.10 -11.74
CA HIS A 76 -2.85 11.33 -10.51
C HIS A 76 -1.48 11.13 -9.83
N PRO A 77 -1.35 11.33 -8.49
CA PRO A 77 -0.06 11.22 -7.79
C PRO A 77 0.64 9.88 -7.96
N ALA A 78 -0.12 8.78 -7.93
CA ALA A 78 0.42 7.43 -8.10
C ALA A 78 0.89 7.11 -9.54
N LEU A 79 0.51 7.92 -10.52
CA LEU A 79 0.79 7.65 -11.95
C LEU A 79 1.80 8.62 -12.54
N TRP A 80 1.86 9.86 -12.05
CA TRP A 80 2.67 10.90 -12.64
C TRP A 80 4.12 10.93 -12.13
N SER A 81 5.04 11.15 -13.04
CA SER A 81 6.43 11.55 -12.76
C SER A 81 6.96 12.35 -13.96
N PRO A 82 7.78 13.39 -13.74
CA PRO A 82 8.42 14.09 -14.84
C PRO A 82 9.41 13.16 -15.56
N ARG A 83 9.74 13.49 -16.83
CA ARG A 83 10.88 12.87 -17.51
C ARG A 83 12.17 13.26 -16.80
N ASP A 84 13.23 12.48 -16.98
CA ASP A 84 14.49 12.73 -16.28
C ASP A 84 15.10 14.08 -16.68
N GLU A 85 15.04 14.40 -17.98
CA GLU A 85 15.51 15.68 -18.51
C GLU A 85 14.71 16.91 -18.06
N ASP A 86 13.45 16.72 -17.65
CA ASP A 86 12.57 17.80 -17.16
C ASP A 86 12.67 18.01 -15.65
N ALA A 87 13.31 17.10 -14.92
CA ALA A 87 13.35 17.14 -13.45
C ALA A 87 13.94 18.47 -12.90
N PRO A 88 15.00 19.07 -13.47
CA PRO A 88 15.51 20.37 -13.00
C PRO A 88 14.51 21.52 -13.18
N LEU A 89 13.74 21.53 -14.27
CA LEU A 89 12.66 22.50 -14.46
C LEU A 89 11.59 22.35 -13.39
N TRP A 90 11.15 21.11 -13.16
CA TRP A 90 10.16 20.81 -12.12
C TRP A 90 10.67 21.13 -10.72
N ARG A 91 11.96 20.96 -10.46
CA ARG A 91 12.59 21.38 -9.20
C ARG A 91 12.40 22.87 -8.94
N THR A 92 12.62 23.70 -9.96
CA THR A 92 12.45 25.16 -9.88
C THR A 92 10.97 25.54 -9.70
N VAL A 93 10.08 24.99 -10.54
CA VAL A 93 8.64 25.27 -10.49
C VAL A 93 8.05 24.86 -9.13
N MET A 94 8.39 23.67 -8.65
CA MET A 94 7.85 23.17 -7.37
C MET A 94 8.44 23.94 -6.18
N ALA A 95 9.71 24.35 -6.24
CA ALA A 95 10.29 25.18 -5.19
C ALA A 95 9.53 26.51 -5.06
N GLU A 96 9.19 27.14 -6.16
CA GLU A 96 8.41 28.39 -6.19
C GLU A 96 6.98 28.16 -5.69
N LYS A 97 6.28 27.15 -6.24
CA LYS A 97 4.88 26.84 -5.88
C LYS A 97 4.70 26.44 -4.42
N ILE A 98 5.64 25.66 -3.90
CA ILE A 98 5.65 25.25 -2.49
C ILE A 98 6.20 26.39 -1.62
N GLY A 99 6.95 27.33 -2.19
CA GLY A 99 7.62 28.44 -1.49
C GLY A 99 8.84 27.95 -0.69
N ILE A 100 9.65 27.05 -1.27
CA ILE A 100 10.85 26.52 -0.63
C ILE A 100 11.94 27.60 -0.65
N ARG A 101 12.48 27.94 0.52
CA ARG A 101 13.59 28.89 0.63
C ARG A 101 14.89 28.28 0.13
N PRO A 102 15.81 29.08 -0.46
CA PRO A 102 17.13 28.61 -0.81
C PRO A 102 17.88 28.03 0.40
N GLY A 103 18.61 26.94 0.19
CA GLY A 103 19.40 26.29 1.22
C GLY A 103 19.21 24.78 1.26
N PRO A 104 19.82 24.10 2.25
CA PRO A 104 19.71 22.64 2.38
C PRO A 104 18.25 22.20 2.55
N LEU A 105 17.90 21.11 1.86
CA LEU A 105 16.58 20.51 1.84
C LEU A 105 16.64 19.09 2.37
N GLU A 106 15.70 18.74 3.22
CA GLU A 106 15.45 17.38 3.65
C GLU A 106 14.03 16.97 3.23
N LEU A 107 13.89 15.78 2.68
CA LEU A 107 12.62 15.21 2.25
C LEU A 107 12.35 13.94 3.06
N VAL A 108 11.23 13.92 3.78
CA VAL A 108 10.76 12.79 4.59
C VAL A 108 9.55 12.17 3.91
N VAL A 109 9.67 10.93 3.45
CA VAL A 109 8.66 10.27 2.62
C VAL A 109 8.24 8.91 3.16
N GLU A 110 6.99 8.55 2.91
CA GLU A 110 6.50 7.18 3.02
C GLU A 110 6.69 6.43 1.70
N SER A 111 6.51 5.11 1.74
CA SER A 111 6.34 4.30 0.52
C SER A 111 7.36 4.58 -0.59
N ILE A 112 8.65 4.72 -0.22
CA ILE A 112 9.77 5.12 -1.11
C ILE A 112 9.87 4.30 -2.41
N GLN A 113 9.25 3.14 -2.46
CA GLN A 113 9.31 2.20 -3.58
C GLN A 113 8.31 2.51 -4.70
N VAL A 114 7.40 3.46 -4.49
CA VAL A 114 6.33 3.83 -5.40
C VAL A 114 6.17 5.35 -5.49
N LYS A 115 5.36 5.80 -6.44
CA LYS A 115 4.95 7.20 -6.53
C LYS A 115 3.89 7.51 -5.45
N PRO A 116 3.81 8.73 -4.99
CA PRO A 116 4.55 9.93 -5.41
C PRO A 116 5.94 10.07 -4.80
N ALA A 117 6.35 9.21 -3.83
CA ALA A 117 7.64 9.34 -3.15
C ALA A 117 8.82 9.35 -4.14
N GLN A 118 8.85 8.42 -5.11
CA GLN A 118 9.89 8.41 -6.14
C GLN A 118 9.89 9.68 -7.00
N THR A 119 8.71 10.19 -7.33
CA THR A 119 8.56 11.44 -8.08
C THR A 119 9.14 12.62 -7.31
N LEU A 120 8.84 12.71 -6.02
CA LEU A 120 9.39 13.75 -5.14
C LEU A 120 10.91 13.61 -5.01
N CYS A 121 11.43 12.39 -4.84
CA CYS A 121 12.87 12.13 -4.79
C CYS A 121 13.59 12.49 -6.10
N LYS A 122 12.93 12.35 -7.25
CA LYS A 122 13.43 12.75 -8.56
C LYS A 122 13.46 14.27 -8.71
N ILE A 123 12.37 14.95 -8.37
CA ILE A 123 12.24 16.40 -8.46
C ILE A 123 13.24 17.09 -7.52
N PHE A 124 13.28 16.64 -6.25
CA PHE A 124 14.17 17.16 -5.22
C PHE A 124 15.44 16.31 -5.12
N SER A 125 16.19 16.23 -6.23
CA SER A 125 17.40 15.40 -6.34
C SER A 125 18.56 15.89 -5.47
N ASP A 126 18.51 17.13 -5.00
CA ASP A 126 19.43 17.78 -4.08
C ASP A 126 19.11 17.54 -2.59
N ALA A 127 17.96 16.98 -2.26
CA ALA A 127 17.55 16.75 -0.88
C ALA A 127 18.22 15.51 -0.26
N THR A 128 18.56 15.59 1.03
CA THR A 128 18.75 14.39 1.86
C THR A 128 17.40 13.73 2.12
N LEU A 129 17.39 12.41 2.29
CA LEU A 129 16.15 11.65 2.41
C LEU A 129 16.07 10.96 3.78
N ALA A 130 14.90 11.01 4.38
CA ALA A 130 14.49 10.08 5.43
C ALA A 130 13.23 9.35 4.96
N VAL A 131 13.12 8.08 5.30
CA VAL A 131 11.93 7.27 5.01
C VAL A 131 11.19 7.01 6.30
N TYR A 132 9.87 7.02 6.27
CA TYR A 132 9.08 6.53 7.39
C TYR A 132 8.10 5.45 6.95
N ALA A 133 7.76 4.58 7.87
CA ALA A 133 6.82 3.48 7.66
C ALA A 133 5.92 3.35 8.90
N ASP A 134 4.64 3.42 8.69
CA ASP A 134 3.61 3.52 9.72
C ASP A 134 2.89 2.20 10.01
N GLY A 135 3.30 1.09 9.39
CA GLY A 135 2.59 -0.18 9.52
C GLY A 135 3.46 -1.42 9.40
N LEU A 136 2.81 -2.59 9.48
CA LEU A 136 3.46 -3.90 9.44
C LEU A 136 4.24 -4.19 8.16
N MET A 137 3.99 -3.44 7.09
CA MET A 137 4.74 -3.59 5.84
C MET A 137 6.21 -3.21 5.98
N SER A 138 6.57 -2.42 6.99
CA SER A 138 7.97 -2.09 7.30
C SER A 138 8.82 -3.32 7.65
N TYR A 139 8.20 -4.32 8.24
CA TYR A 139 8.88 -5.59 8.58
C TYR A 139 9.14 -6.46 7.35
N GLY A 140 8.56 -6.14 6.19
CA GLY A 140 8.77 -6.84 4.93
C GLY A 140 10.01 -6.34 4.16
N PRO A 141 10.51 -7.16 3.21
CA PRO A 141 11.63 -6.79 2.36
C PRO A 141 11.24 -5.70 1.36
N THR A 142 12.21 -4.90 0.94
CA THR A 142 12.06 -3.96 -0.17
C THR A 142 11.66 -4.70 -1.44
N ARG A 143 10.59 -4.27 -2.09
CA ARG A 143 10.02 -4.97 -3.27
C ARG A 143 10.74 -4.65 -4.57
N ASN A 144 10.98 -3.36 -4.81
CA ASN A 144 11.53 -2.82 -6.04
C ASN A 144 12.95 -2.29 -5.80
N ASP A 145 13.82 -2.40 -6.83
CA ASP A 145 15.12 -1.79 -6.77
C ASP A 145 15.00 -0.26 -6.73
N LEU A 146 15.75 0.36 -5.85
CA LEU A 146 15.88 1.80 -5.84
C LEU A 146 17.16 2.22 -6.58
N PRO A 147 17.09 3.22 -7.48
CA PRO A 147 18.28 3.78 -8.11
C PRO A 147 19.27 4.30 -7.05
N ARG A 148 20.57 4.19 -7.35
CA ARG A 148 21.61 4.72 -6.45
C ARG A 148 21.43 6.21 -6.15
N SER A 149 20.92 6.97 -7.10
CA SER A 149 20.56 8.39 -6.93
C SER A 149 19.48 8.63 -5.87
N ILE A 150 18.72 7.61 -5.48
CA ILE A 150 17.74 7.68 -4.39
C ILE A 150 18.30 7.02 -3.14
N HIS A 151 18.60 5.70 -3.17
CA HIS A 151 19.01 5.00 -1.94
C HIS A 151 20.30 5.55 -1.31
N GLY A 152 21.22 6.09 -2.11
CA GLY A 152 22.45 6.72 -1.61
C GLY A 152 22.26 8.04 -0.86
N ARG A 153 21.04 8.58 -0.82
CA ARG A 153 20.67 9.80 -0.08
C ARG A 153 19.82 9.52 1.16
N ILE A 154 19.38 8.26 1.35
CA ILE A 154 18.55 7.89 2.49
C ILE A 154 19.42 7.73 3.72
N ASP A 155 19.13 8.50 4.75
CA ASP A 155 19.86 8.53 6.01
C ASP A 155 19.33 7.48 7.00
N ARG A 156 17.98 7.31 7.06
CA ARG A 156 17.32 6.42 8.01
C ARG A 156 15.93 6.01 7.59
N VAL A 157 15.42 4.95 8.25
CA VAL A 157 14.00 4.57 8.24
C VAL A 157 13.42 4.79 9.63
N LEU A 158 12.40 5.65 9.76
CA LEU A 158 11.58 5.75 10.97
C LEU A 158 10.44 4.75 10.90
N TYR A 159 10.15 4.03 11.97
CA TYR A 159 9.08 3.04 12.00
C TYR A 159 8.37 2.98 13.35
N LEU A 160 7.13 2.48 13.37
CA LEU A 160 6.43 2.20 14.62
C LEU A 160 6.85 0.82 15.14
N ASP A 161 7.33 0.75 16.39
CA ASP A 161 7.70 -0.51 17.06
C ASP A 161 6.43 -1.22 17.56
N LEU A 162 5.75 -1.91 16.63
CA LEU A 162 4.50 -2.62 16.89
C LEU A 162 4.74 -4.09 17.31
N VAL A 163 5.94 -4.61 17.07
CA VAL A 163 6.37 -5.96 17.46
C VAL A 163 7.74 -5.83 18.13
N PRO A 164 7.79 -5.73 19.46
CA PRO A 164 9.03 -5.48 20.19
C PRO A 164 10.17 -6.42 19.81
N THR A 165 11.34 -5.86 19.57
CA THR A 165 12.58 -6.56 19.14
C THR A 165 12.62 -7.06 17.71
N LEU A 166 11.53 -7.05 16.96
CA LEU A 166 11.56 -7.33 15.52
C LEU A 166 12.01 -6.07 14.76
N LEU A 167 13.13 -6.16 14.07
CA LEU A 167 13.61 -5.04 13.25
C LEU A 167 13.00 -5.09 11.85
N PRO A 168 12.67 -3.93 11.26
CA PRO A 168 12.25 -3.83 9.86
C PRO A 168 13.28 -4.42 8.91
N MET A 169 12.84 -5.15 7.89
CA MET A 169 13.69 -5.53 6.76
C MET A 169 13.77 -4.43 5.69
N LEU A 170 12.82 -3.51 5.66
CA LEU A 170 12.76 -2.43 4.67
C LEU A 170 14.08 -1.68 4.58
N LEU A 171 14.68 -1.64 3.38
CA LEU A 171 15.93 -0.93 3.03
C LEU A 171 17.20 -1.46 3.70
N THR A 172 17.15 -2.58 4.42
CA THR A 172 18.36 -3.15 5.06
C THR A 172 19.39 -3.66 4.05
N GLU A 173 18.97 -4.02 2.84
CA GLU A 173 19.87 -4.42 1.75
C GLU A 173 20.79 -3.28 1.26
N TYR A 174 20.42 -2.04 1.56
CA TYR A 174 21.24 -0.85 1.28
C TYR A 174 22.05 -0.39 2.50
N GLY A 175 21.97 -1.12 3.63
CA GLY A 175 22.66 -0.76 4.87
C GLY A 175 22.05 0.45 5.60
N ILE A 176 20.80 0.81 5.28
CA ILE A 176 20.12 1.96 5.88
C ILE A 176 19.62 1.57 7.27
N PRO A 177 19.96 2.34 8.34
CA PRO A 177 19.53 2.03 9.69
C PRO A 177 18.04 2.34 9.88
N SER A 178 17.35 1.50 10.67
CA SER A 178 15.99 1.75 11.14
C SER A 178 15.99 2.29 12.57
N GLN A 179 15.09 3.24 12.86
CA GLN A 179 14.93 3.88 14.15
C GLN A 179 13.46 3.88 14.55
N PRO A 180 13.09 3.30 15.71
CA PRO A 180 11.70 3.34 16.16
C PRO A 180 11.29 4.77 16.54
N VAL A 181 10.09 5.18 16.16
CA VAL A 181 9.45 6.40 16.66
C VAL A 181 9.12 6.17 18.14
N HIS A 182 9.41 7.17 18.98
CA HIS A 182 9.20 7.04 20.42
C HIS A 182 7.72 6.82 20.73
N THR A 183 7.39 5.69 21.33
CA THR A 183 6.02 5.26 21.63
C THR A 183 5.25 6.28 22.47
N ASP A 184 5.90 6.91 23.44
CA ASP A 184 5.26 7.94 24.30
C ASP A 184 4.82 9.16 23.48
N ALA A 185 5.62 9.57 22.49
CA ALA A 185 5.26 10.68 21.60
C ALA A 185 4.08 10.31 20.71
N VAL A 186 4.04 9.07 20.20
CA VAL A 186 2.91 8.52 19.43
C VAL A 186 1.65 8.52 20.27
N LEU A 187 1.70 7.99 21.50
CA LEU A 187 0.55 7.93 22.41
C LEU A 187 0.05 9.33 22.81
N LYS A 188 0.96 10.25 23.09
CA LYS A 188 0.61 11.63 23.41
C LYS A 188 -0.14 12.31 22.26
N LEU A 189 0.41 12.24 21.06
CA LEU A 189 -0.23 12.85 19.90
C LEU A 189 -1.55 12.14 19.55
N MET A 190 -1.62 10.82 19.67
CA MET A 190 -2.87 10.09 19.46
C MET A 190 -3.95 10.47 20.47
N ALA A 191 -3.59 10.80 21.71
CA ALA A 191 -4.54 11.34 22.69
C ALA A 191 -5.11 12.72 22.27
N GLU A 192 -4.27 13.59 21.71
CA GLU A 192 -4.70 14.89 21.16
C GLU A 192 -5.64 14.69 19.95
N VAL A 193 -5.28 13.77 19.02
CA VAL A 193 -6.13 13.40 17.87
C VAL A 193 -7.48 12.84 18.33
N THR A 194 -7.47 11.94 19.32
CA THR A 194 -8.69 11.38 19.90
C THR A 194 -9.57 12.46 20.54
N HIS A 195 -8.96 13.38 21.28
CA HIS A 195 -9.68 14.50 21.86
C HIS A 195 -10.36 15.37 20.79
N ALA A 196 -9.65 15.67 19.71
CA ALA A 196 -10.18 16.42 18.58
C ALA A 196 -11.31 15.67 17.82
N CYS A 197 -11.30 14.33 17.85
CA CYS A 197 -12.37 13.50 17.27
C CYS A 197 -13.61 13.37 18.16
N ARG A 198 -13.55 13.73 19.46
CA ARG A 198 -14.67 13.56 20.39
C ARG A 198 -16.01 14.09 19.87
N PRO A 199 -16.11 15.32 19.32
CA PRO A 199 -17.40 15.85 18.87
C PRO A 199 -18.09 15.00 17.80
N ILE A 200 -17.34 14.33 16.93
CA ILE A 200 -17.90 13.43 15.94
C ILE A 200 -18.21 12.06 16.55
N LEU A 201 -17.32 11.54 17.39
CA LEU A 201 -17.53 10.25 18.06
C LEU A 201 -18.74 10.27 18.99
N ASP A 202 -18.92 11.34 19.79
CA ASP A 202 -20.08 11.55 20.67
C ASP A 202 -21.40 11.63 19.90
N ARG A 203 -21.35 12.08 18.63
CA ARG A 203 -22.53 12.17 17.76
C ARG A 203 -22.92 10.83 17.14
N VAL A 204 -21.91 10.04 16.71
CA VAL A 204 -22.14 8.81 15.92
C VAL A 204 -22.19 7.56 16.79
N ILE A 205 -21.58 7.56 17.98
CA ILE A 205 -21.58 6.43 18.90
C ILE A 205 -22.70 6.66 19.94
N PRO A 206 -23.72 5.79 19.97
CA PRO A 206 -24.78 5.91 20.97
C PRO A 206 -24.24 5.93 22.40
N ALA A 207 -24.76 6.80 23.25
CA ALA A 207 -24.31 6.98 24.64
C ALA A 207 -24.35 5.68 25.45
N GLN A 208 -25.28 4.77 25.15
CA GLN A 208 -25.34 3.44 25.76
C GLN A 208 -24.12 2.60 25.36
N LEU A 209 -23.79 2.55 24.07
CA LEU A 209 -22.63 1.81 23.55
C LEU A 209 -21.32 2.40 24.09
N ALA A 210 -21.23 3.74 24.20
CA ALA A 210 -20.07 4.38 24.82
C ALA A 210 -19.86 3.96 26.29
N ARG A 211 -20.95 3.72 27.05
CA ARG A 211 -20.88 3.21 28.42
C ARG A 211 -20.54 1.73 28.52
N THR A 212 -21.03 0.91 27.56
CA THR A 212 -20.75 -0.53 27.48
C THR A 212 -19.56 -0.85 26.56
N GLY A 213 -18.84 0.18 26.10
CA GLY A 213 -17.66 0.04 25.25
C GLY A 213 -16.63 -0.99 25.76
N PRO A 214 -16.33 -1.03 27.06
CA PRO A 214 -15.45 -2.06 27.64
C PRO A 214 -15.93 -3.52 27.43
N ASP A 215 -17.22 -3.75 27.15
CA ASP A 215 -17.77 -5.08 26.87
C ASP A 215 -17.93 -5.33 25.35
N ALA A 216 -17.69 -4.33 24.54
CA ALA A 216 -17.85 -4.41 23.09
C ALA A 216 -16.67 -5.08 22.38
N ALA A 217 -16.95 -5.72 21.24
CA ALA A 217 -15.93 -6.10 20.27
C ALA A 217 -15.89 -5.06 19.13
N VAL A 218 -14.68 -4.70 18.69
CA VAL A 218 -14.47 -3.92 17.45
C VAL A 218 -13.99 -4.86 16.36
N LEU A 219 -14.71 -4.90 15.24
CA LEU A 219 -14.31 -5.60 14.03
C LEU A 219 -13.64 -4.62 13.06
N LEU A 220 -12.43 -4.95 12.61
CA LEU A 220 -11.72 -4.17 11.60
C LEU A 220 -12.00 -4.72 10.20
N GLY A 221 -12.63 -3.90 9.37
CA GLY A 221 -12.88 -4.21 7.98
C GLY A 221 -11.59 -4.40 7.18
N GLN A 222 -11.67 -5.21 6.14
CA GLN A 222 -10.58 -5.49 5.22
C GLN A 222 -10.87 -4.88 3.84
N TYR A 223 -9.93 -5.03 2.91
CA TYR A 223 -10.00 -4.55 1.54
C TYR A 223 -9.33 -5.57 0.61
N LEU A 224 -9.80 -6.84 0.67
CA LEU A 224 -9.13 -7.99 0.07
C LEU A 224 -9.63 -8.31 -1.33
N SER A 225 -10.91 -8.05 -1.62
CA SER A 225 -11.48 -8.31 -2.93
C SER A 225 -10.94 -7.36 -3.99
N PRO A 226 -10.81 -6.04 -3.77
CA PRO A 226 -10.16 -5.16 -4.73
C PRO A 226 -8.67 -5.46 -4.94
N LEU A 227 -8.01 -6.04 -3.93
CA LEU A 227 -6.63 -6.53 -4.07
C LEU A 227 -6.53 -7.88 -4.79
N GLY A 228 -7.66 -8.48 -5.19
CA GLY A 228 -7.72 -9.77 -5.88
C GLY A 228 -7.24 -10.96 -5.03
N ILE A 229 -7.30 -10.84 -3.70
CA ILE A 229 -6.91 -11.91 -2.76
C ILE A 229 -8.10 -12.82 -2.47
N LEU A 230 -9.29 -12.23 -2.28
CA LEU A 230 -10.57 -12.91 -2.10
C LEU A 230 -11.56 -12.42 -3.14
N THR A 231 -12.69 -13.12 -3.32
CA THR A 231 -13.86 -12.54 -3.99
C THR A 231 -14.67 -11.66 -3.02
N GLU A 232 -15.64 -10.90 -3.51
CA GLU A 232 -16.52 -10.09 -2.66
C GLU A 232 -17.29 -10.96 -1.66
N GLU A 233 -17.82 -12.09 -2.12
CA GLU A 233 -18.55 -13.05 -1.28
C GLU A 233 -17.65 -13.71 -0.23
N GLU A 234 -16.40 -14.02 -0.58
CA GLU A 234 -15.43 -14.58 0.35
C GLU A 234 -15.00 -13.54 1.41
N GLU A 235 -14.89 -12.28 1.03
CA GLU A 235 -14.58 -11.20 1.96
C GLU A 235 -15.77 -10.92 2.89
N GLU A 236 -16.99 -10.94 2.38
CA GLU A 236 -18.21 -10.84 3.19
C GLU A 236 -18.29 -11.98 4.22
N GLU A 237 -18.12 -13.23 3.78
CA GLU A 237 -18.12 -14.38 4.69
C GLU A 237 -17.00 -14.29 5.73
N LEU A 238 -15.82 -13.77 5.40
CA LEU A 238 -14.75 -13.51 6.35
C LEU A 238 -15.22 -12.56 7.46
N HIS A 239 -15.90 -11.48 7.13
CA HIS A 239 -16.42 -10.52 8.11
C HIS A 239 -17.57 -11.12 8.94
N LEU A 240 -18.44 -11.93 8.33
CA LEU A 240 -19.47 -12.68 9.07
C LEU A 240 -18.87 -13.69 10.03
N ARG A 241 -17.77 -14.36 9.69
CA ARG A 241 -17.01 -15.24 10.61
C ARG A 241 -16.43 -14.47 11.78
N MET A 242 -15.88 -13.25 11.54
CA MET A 242 -15.42 -12.36 12.62
C MET A 242 -16.58 -12.00 13.57
N PHE A 243 -17.73 -11.63 13.02
CA PHE A 243 -18.92 -11.30 13.78
C PHE A 243 -19.43 -12.49 14.62
N ARG A 244 -19.62 -13.65 14.00
CA ARG A 244 -20.04 -14.88 14.71
C ARG A 244 -19.05 -15.26 15.81
N SER A 245 -17.76 -15.03 15.60
CA SER A 245 -16.75 -15.30 16.61
C SER A 245 -16.81 -14.33 17.78
N ALA A 246 -17.13 -13.05 17.55
CA ALA A 246 -17.40 -12.11 18.62
C ALA A 246 -18.59 -12.58 19.49
N LEU A 247 -19.66 -13.08 18.87
CA LEU A 247 -20.82 -13.63 19.59
C LEU A 247 -20.47 -14.88 20.40
N ARG A 248 -19.67 -15.80 19.81
CA ARG A 248 -19.21 -17.00 20.56
C ARG A 248 -18.36 -16.65 21.78
N LEU A 249 -17.67 -15.51 21.76
CA LEU A 249 -16.93 -14.98 22.91
C LEU A 249 -17.80 -14.25 23.94
N GLY A 250 -19.14 -14.19 23.72
CA GLY A 250 -20.10 -13.59 24.64
C GLY A 250 -20.30 -12.09 24.47
N HIS A 251 -19.77 -11.47 23.40
CA HIS A 251 -20.00 -10.04 23.14
C HIS A 251 -21.45 -9.80 22.72
N THR A 252 -22.12 -8.86 23.38
CA THR A 252 -23.48 -8.41 23.08
C THR A 252 -23.53 -7.08 22.36
N SER A 253 -22.37 -6.45 22.15
CA SER A 253 -22.21 -5.19 21.44
C SER A 253 -21.03 -5.33 20.47
N VAL A 254 -21.27 -5.01 19.19
CA VAL A 254 -20.26 -5.11 18.15
C VAL A 254 -20.19 -3.80 17.38
N VAL A 255 -18.99 -3.25 17.22
CA VAL A 255 -18.70 -2.09 16.38
C VAL A 255 -17.92 -2.55 15.16
N PHE A 256 -18.45 -2.32 13.98
CA PHE A 256 -17.72 -2.55 12.73
C PHE A 256 -17.09 -1.25 12.25
N LYS A 257 -15.78 -1.22 12.13
CA LYS A 257 -15.02 -0.12 11.53
C LYS A 257 -14.61 -0.55 10.13
N PRO A 258 -15.31 -0.14 9.07
CA PRO A 258 -14.97 -0.50 7.70
C PRO A 258 -13.59 0.05 7.31
N HIS A 259 -12.94 -0.60 6.35
CA HIS A 259 -11.75 -0.04 5.71
C HIS A 259 -12.15 1.22 4.93
N PRO A 260 -11.35 2.30 4.92
CA PRO A 260 -11.73 3.57 4.26
C PRO A 260 -12.10 3.45 2.77
N SER A 261 -11.62 2.40 2.11
CA SER A 261 -11.87 2.14 0.69
C SER A 261 -12.87 0.98 0.44
N ALA A 262 -13.48 0.42 1.50
CA ALA A 262 -14.40 -0.72 1.35
C ALA A 262 -15.78 -0.29 0.86
N PRO A 263 -16.48 -1.12 0.05
CA PRO A 263 -17.88 -0.89 -0.33
C PRO A 263 -18.81 -0.90 0.89
N SER A 264 -19.90 -0.13 0.84
CA SER A 264 -20.90 -0.07 1.92
C SER A 264 -21.73 -1.37 2.07
N THR A 265 -21.83 -2.17 1.02
CA THR A 265 -22.58 -3.44 1.00
C THR A 265 -22.16 -4.44 2.07
N LEU A 266 -20.87 -4.45 2.43
CA LEU A 266 -20.31 -5.28 3.50
C LEU A 266 -20.95 -5.00 4.87
N ALA A 267 -21.32 -3.76 5.13
CA ALA A 267 -21.95 -3.35 6.38
C ALA A 267 -23.39 -3.85 6.50
N ASP A 268 -24.09 -4.01 5.37
CA ASP A 268 -25.50 -4.44 5.33
C ASP A 268 -25.66 -5.90 5.78
N ALA A 269 -24.82 -6.82 5.28
CA ALA A 269 -24.84 -8.23 5.66
C ALA A 269 -24.56 -8.42 7.17
N LEU A 270 -23.59 -7.67 7.71
CA LEU A 270 -23.31 -7.68 9.15
C LEU A 270 -24.48 -7.12 9.98
N GLY A 271 -25.14 -6.07 9.49
CA GLY A 271 -26.32 -5.48 10.12
C GLY A 271 -27.50 -6.43 10.17
N GLU A 272 -27.71 -7.24 9.12
CA GLU A 272 -28.73 -8.30 9.09
C GLU A 272 -28.43 -9.39 10.10
N ALA A 273 -27.21 -9.93 10.10
CA ALA A 273 -26.77 -10.92 11.04
C ALA A 273 -26.88 -10.44 12.51
N ALA A 274 -26.63 -9.17 12.78
CA ALA A 274 -26.77 -8.58 14.11
C ALA A 274 -28.25 -8.47 14.56
N ARG A 275 -29.15 -8.10 13.64
CA ARG A 275 -30.60 -8.08 13.91
C ARG A 275 -31.14 -9.47 14.23
N GLU A 276 -30.74 -10.47 13.46
CA GLU A 276 -31.11 -11.88 13.68
C GLU A 276 -30.60 -12.40 15.04
N ALA A 277 -29.38 -12.02 15.40
CA ALA A 277 -28.78 -12.40 16.68
C ALA A 277 -29.28 -11.59 17.89
N GLY A 278 -30.02 -10.49 17.68
CA GLY A 278 -30.53 -9.64 18.75
C GLY A 278 -29.44 -8.88 19.51
N VAL A 279 -28.31 -8.55 18.85
CA VAL A 279 -27.16 -7.87 19.48
C VAL A 279 -27.06 -6.41 19.01
N ALA A 280 -26.50 -5.55 19.87
CA ALA A 280 -26.24 -4.16 19.51
C ALA A 280 -25.11 -4.10 18.47
N PHE A 281 -25.39 -3.45 17.33
CA PHE A 281 -24.45 -3.33 16.23
C PHE A 281 -24.34 -1.87 15.76
N LEU A 282 -23.13 -1.41 15.55
CA LEU A 282 -22.84 -0.09 15.01
C LEU A 282 -21.84 -0.19 13.86
N VAL A 283 -22.21 0.33 12.70
CA VAL A 283 -21.26 0.62 11.61
C VAL A 283 -20.67 2.01 11.85
N LEU A 284 -19.37 2.08 12.07
CA LEU A 284 -18.66 3.34 12.30
C LEU A 284 -18.02 3.84 10.99
N ASP A 285 -18.85 4.27 10.08
CA ASP A 285 -18.46 4.80 8.76
C ASP A 285 -18.22 6.32 8.82
N VAL A 286 -17.20 6.70 9.59
CA VAL A 286 -16.69 8.07 9.63
C VAL A 286 -15.17 8.04 9.43
N PRO A 287 -14.59 9.09 8.78
CA PRO A 287 -13.17 9.11 8.42
C PRO A 287 -12.27 9.44 9.64
N VAL A 288 -12.37 8.63 10.69
CA VAL A 288 -11.49 8.70 11.87
C VAL A 288 -10.56 7.50 11.91
N LEU A 289 -9.40 7.64 12.53
CA LEU A 289 -8.47 6.54 12.73
C LEU A 289 -9.08 5.46 13.65
N ALA A 290 -8.78 4.19 13.37
CA ALA A 290 -9.23 3.08 14.24
C ALA A 290 -8.70 3.26 15.67
N GLU A 291 -7.50 3.78 15.83
CA GLU A 291 -6.85 4.06 17.09
C GLU A 291 -7.62 5.08 17.96
N THR A 292 -8.29 6.06 17.33
CA THR A 292 -9.16 6.97 18.06
C THR A 292 -10.40 6.27 18.60
N VAL A 293 -10.91 5.28 17.85
CA VAL A 293 -12.02 4.43 18.30
C VAL A 293 -11.58 3.56 19.48
N PHE A 294 -10.39 2.98 19.43
CA PHE A 294 -9.81 2.21 20.53
C PHE A 294 -9.63 3.05 21.79
N ALA A 295 -9.09 4.25 21.66
CA ALA A 295 -8.89 5.16 22.78
C ALA A 295 -10.22 5.66 23.37
N TYR A 296 -11.25 5.88 22.55
CA TYR A 296 -12.55 6.36 22.96
C TYR A 296 -13.40 5.28 23.63
N LEU A 297 -13.56 4.11 23.00
CA LEU A 297 -14.42 3.02 23.48
C LEU A 297 -13.72 2.11 24.48
N ARG A 298 -12.41 1.94 24.38
CA ARG A 298 -11.63 0.93 25.14
C ARG A 298 -12.30 -0.46 25.06
N PRO A 299 -12.48 -1.01 23.84
CA PRO A 299 -13.24 -2.22 23.66
C PRO A 299 -12.58 -3.41 24.37
N HIS A 300 -13.38 -4.40 24.73
CA HIS A 300 -12.87 -5.63 25.34
C HIS A 300 -11.93 -6.38 24.39
N ARG A 301 -12.22 -6.32 23.07
CA ARG A 301 -11.44 -7.03 22.06
C ARG A 301 -11.51 -6.34 20.70
N VAL A 302 -10.40 -6.43 19.95
CA VAL A 302 -10.37 -6.08 18.53
C VAL A 302 -10.15 -7.33 17.70
N ILE A 303 -10.98 -7.57 16.69
CA ILE A 303 -10.92 -8.73 15.78
C ILE A 303 -10.72 -8.24 14.36
N GLY A 304 -9.84 -8.90 13.62
CA GLY A 304 -9.58 -8.58 12.20
C GLY A 304 -8.89 -9.73 11.50
N CYS A 305 -8.51 -9.56 10.23
CA CYS A 305 -7.73 -10.56 9.51
C CYS A 305 -6.23 -10.33 9.67
N PHE A 306 -5.67 -9.24 9.10
CA PHE A 306 -4.24 -8.91 9.26
C PHE A 306 -3.96 -7.38 9.24
N SER A 307 -4.88 -6.60 9.74
CA SER A 307 -4.74 -5.15 9.85
C SER A 307 -3.62 -4.73 10.80
N THR A 308 -2.88 -3.67 10.45
CA THR A 308 -1.97 -2.99 11.39
C THR A 308 -2.69 -2.56 12.67
N GLY A 309 -3.99 -2.20 12.57
CA GLY A 309 -4.82 -1.83 13.72
C GLY A 309 -4.92 -2.88 14.82
N LEU A 310 -4.73 -4.19 14.52
CA LEU A 310 -4.64 -5.24 15.55
C LEU A 310 -3.38 -5.05 16.41
N PHE A 311 -2.26 -4.75 15.77
CA PHE A 311 -0.99 -4.56 16.46
C PHE A 311 -0.95 -3.22 17.22
N THR A 312 -1.53 -2.16 16.67
CA THR A 312 -1.66 -0.89 17.41
C THR A 312 -2.60 -1.01 18.60
N ALA A 313 -3.73 -1.71 18.48
CA ALA A 313 -4.62 -2.01 19.60
C ALA A 313 -3.88 -2.74 20.72
N ARG A 314 -3.06 -3.72 20.37
CA ARG A 314 -2.32 -4.52 21.35
C ARG A 314 -1.12 -3.79 21.94
N ALA A 315 -0.25 -3.25 21.07
CA ALA A 315 1.02 -2.66 21.49
C ALA A 315 0.85 -1.29 22.17
N LEU A 316 -0.06 -0.45 21.67
CA LEU A 316 -0.23 0.92 22.17
C LEU A 316 -1.31 1.04 23.25
N TYR A 317 -2.36 0.21 23.20
CA TYR A 317 -3.51 0.34 24.11
C TYR A 317 -3.69 -0.86 25.05
N GLY A 318 -2.91 -1.92 24.89
CA GLY A 318 -3.03 -3.14 25.71
C GLY A 318 -4.35 -3.90 25.50
N ILE A 319 -5.11 -3.57 24.46
CA ILE A 319 -6.40 -4.19 24.18
C ILE A 319 -6.16 -5.63 23.66
N PRO A 320 -6.90 -6.63 24.17
CA PRO A 320 -6.86 -7.98 23.63
C PRO A 320 -7.25 -8.01 22.16
N VAL A 321 -6.52 -8.78 21.36
CA VAL A 321 -6.75 -8.88 19.92
C VAL A 321 -6.93 -10.34 19.50
N ALA A 322 -7.55 -10.55 18.34
CA ALA A 322 -7.63 -11.86 17.71
C ALA A 322 -7.72 -11.72 16.19
N GLN A 323 -7.35 -12.77 15.48
CA GLN A 323 -7.43 -12.82 14.03
C GLN A 323 -8.35 -13.95 13.55
N ILE A 324 -8.86 -13.79 12.32
CA ILE A 324 -9.57 -14.82 11.56
C ILE A 324 -9.11 -14.73 10.11
N GLY A 325 -8.80 -15.88 9.52
CA GLY A 325 -8.52 -15.99 8.09
C GLY A 325 -7.11 -15.60 7.64
N ALA A 326 -6.18 -15.24 8.54
CA ALA A 326 -4.81 -14.85 8.13
C ALA A 326 -4.12 -15.98 7.34
N LEU A 327 -4.28 -17.24 7.76
CA LEU A 327 -3.71 -18.38 7.06
C LEU A 327 -4.35 -18.61 5.68
N GLU A 328 -5.65 -18.38 5.55
CA GLU A 328 -6.38 -18.44 4.27
C GLU A 328 -5.85 -17.38 3.30
N VAL A 329 -5.67 -16.17 3.75
CA VAL A 329 -5.09 -15.07 2.97
C VAL A 329 -3.66 -15.42 2.51
N ILE A 330 -2.80 -15.94 3.40
CA ILE A 330 -1.44 -16.39 3.03
C ILE A 330 -1.50 -17.42 1.90
N ARG A 331 -2.44 -18.38 1.95
CA ARG A 331 -2.62 -19.42 0.94
C ARG A 331 -2.99 -18.85 -0.44
N ARG A 332 -3.87 -17.85 -0.45
CA ARG A 332 -4.41 -17.26 -1.68
C ARG A 332 -3.52 -16.19 -2.27
N MET A 333 -2.69 -15.57 -1.44
CA MET A 333 -1.89 -14.41 -1.84
C MET A 333 -0.93 -14.72 -2.98
N ARG A 334 -1.08 -14.00 -4.07
CA ARG A 334 -0.24 -14.04 -5.27
C ARG A 334 0.16 -12.63 -5.69
N PRO A 335 1.34 -12.44 -6.30
CA PRO A 335 2.46 -13.37 -6.38
C PRO A 335 3.06 -13.69 -4.99
N TYR A 336 4.04 -14.59 -4.93
CA TYR A 336 4.70 -14.92 -3.65
C TYR A 336 5.31 -13.69 -2.95
N ALA A 337 5.87 -12.77 -3.72
CA ALA A 337 6.48 -11.53 -3.21
C ALA A 337 5.47 -10.41 -2.88
N ASN A 338 4.15 -10.71 -2.75
CA ASN A 338 3.14 -9.74 -2.36
C ASN A 338 3.48 -9.12 -0.99
N SER A 339 3.44 -7.78 -0.88
CA SER A 339 3.81 -7.02 0.33
C SER A 339 2.99 -7.37 1.57
N ASN A 340 1.73 -7.79 1.38
CA ASN A 340 0.85 -8.19 2.47
C ASN A 340 1.25 -9.54 3.09
N ARG A 341 2.19 -10.29 2.49
CA ARG A 341 2.61 -11.59 3.01
C ARG A 341 3.22 -11.49 4.40
N ILE A 342 4.11 -10.52 4.64
CA ILE A 342 4.72 -10.36 5.97
C ILE A 342 3.71 -9.90 7.02
N PRO A 343 2.84 -8.88 6.78
CA PRO A 343 1.74 -8.57 7.70
C PRO A 343 0.88 -9.77 8.05
N ALA A 344 0.42 -10.56 7.06
CA ALA A 344 -0.39 -11.75 7.31
C ALA A 344 0.40 -12.84 8.07
N THR A 345 1.69 -13.03 7.76
CA THR A 345 2.58 -13.96 8.47
C THR A 345 2.75 -13.58 9.94
N LEU A 346 3.00 -12.29 10.22
CA LEU A 346 3.12 -11.78 11.60
C LEU A 346 1.81 -11.99 12.37
N THR A 347 0.68 -11.69 11.73
CA THR A 347 -0.64 -11.86 12.33
C THR A 347 -0.89 -13.32 12.68
N HIS A 348 -0.64 -14.25 11.74
CA HIS A 348 -0.81 -15.69 11.99
C HIS A 348 0.13 -16.22 13.09
N ALA A 349 1.37 -15.73 13.14
CA ALA A 349 2.37 -16.20 14.09
C ALA A 349 2.18 -15.66 15.52
N LEU A 350 1.59 -14.47 15.66
CA LEU A 350 1.56 -13.73 16.93
C LEU A 350 0.18 -13.58 17.56
N LEU A 351 -0.90 -13.63 16.77
CA LEU A 351 -2.25 -13.36 17.26
C LEU A 351 -3.09 -14.63 17.40
N PRO A 352 -3.95 -14.71 18.43
CA PRO A 352 -4.90 -15.79 18.59
C PRO A 352 -5.79 -15.96 17.35
N ASP A 353 -5.86 -17.17 16.81
CA ASP A 353 -6.82 -17.54 15.76
C ASP A 353 -8.09 -18.07 16.41
N LEU A 354 -9.23 -17.38 16.23
CA LEU A 354 -10.51 -17.76 16.82
C LEU A 354 -11.16 -18.99 16.18
N GLU A 355 -10.61 -19.48 15.08
CA GLU A 355 -11.07 -20.67 14.37
C GLU A 355 -10.11 -21.87 14.52
N ALA A 356 -9.05 -21.73 15.30
CA ALA A 356 -8.10 -22.82 15.53
C ALA A 356 -8.79 -24.02 16.21
N PRO A 357 -8.61 -25.27 15.71
CA PRO A 357 -9.29 -26.47 16.22
C PRO A 357 -9.00 -26.79 17.68
N THR A 358 -7.85 -26.42 18.20
CA THR A 358 -7.35 -26.77 19.56
C THR A 358 -7.42 -25.61 20.55
N GLY A 359 -8.28 -24.62 20.28
CA GLY A 359 -8.32 -23.37 21.03
C GLY A 359 -7.34 -22.33 20.45
N ALA A 360 -7.69 -21.04 20.61
CA ALA A 360 -6.85 -19.97 20.10
C ALA A 360 -5.49 -19.98 20.80
N PRO A 361 -4.37 -19.95 20.04
CA PRO A 361 -3.06 -19.76 20.65
C PRO A 361 -3.04 -18.43 21.43
N ALA A 362 -2.17 -18.34 22.45
CA ALA A 362 -2.05 -17.13 23.24
C ALA A 362 -1.58 -15.94 22.37
N ASP A 363 -2.02 -14.73 22.72
CA ASP A 363 -1.47 -13.50 22.18
C ASP A 363 0.00 -13.37 22.58
N ARG A 364 0.89 -13.33 21.59
CA ARG A 364 2.35 -13.30 21.77
C ARG A 364 3.02 -12.05 21.20
N VAL A 365 2.25 -11.01 20.85
CA VAL A 365 2.81 -9.78 20.28
C VAL A 365 3.89 -9.18 21.17
N LEU A 366 3.68 -9.20 22.49
CA LEU A 366 4.61 -8.65 23.48
C LEU A 366 5.55 -9.71 24.10
N ASP A 367 5.51 -10.96 23.64
CA ASP A 367 6.44 -12.01 24.09
C ASP A 367 7.78 -11.87 23.36
N VAL A 368 8.68 -11.08 23.95
CA VAL A 368 10.01 -10.79 23.41
C VAL A 368 10.83 -12.05 23.15
N GLY A 369 10.71 -13.08 24.02
CA GLY A 369 11.43 -14.34 23.87
C GLY A 369 10.97 -15.09 22.62
N HIS A 370 9.67 -15.23 22.44
CA HIS A 370 9.06 -15.86 21.27
C HIS A 370 9.33 -15.06 19.98
N VAL A 371 9.18 -13.72 20.01
CA VAL A 371 9.46 -12.88 18.86
C VAL A 371 10.91 -13.04 18.40
N ARG A 372 11.86 -13.00 19.32
CA ARG A 372 13.29 -13.10 18.99
C ARG A 372 13.69 -14.50 18.54
N GLY A 373 13.21 -15.54 19.24
CA GLY A 373 13.64 -16.93 19.02
C GLY A 373 12.96 -17.63 17.85
N GLU A 374 11.69 -17.32 17.60
CA GLU A 374 10.90 -18.05 16.60
C GLU A 374 10.38 -17.16 15.46
N VAL A 375 9.82 -16.00 15.78
CA VAL A 375 9.16 -15.16 14.76
C VAL A 375 10.17 -14.44 13.89
N THR A 376 11.24 -13.91 14.47
CA THR A 376 12.27 -13.18 13.71
C THR A 376 12.91 -14.07 12.63
N PRO A 377 13.44 -15.27 12.94
CA PRO A 377 14.02 -16.12 11.89
C PRO A 377 12.97 -16.59 10.87
N TYR A 378 11.72 -16.84 11.31
CA TYR A 378 10.64 -17.18 10.40
C TYR A 378 10.35 -16.07 9.39
N VAL A 379 10.14 -14.85 9.86
CA VAL A 379 9.85 -13.68 9.01
C VAL A 379 11.03 -13.39 8.07
N GLN A 380 12.26 -13.51 8.56
CA GLN A 380 13.47 -13.35 7.73
C GLN A 380 13.57 -14.43 6.66
N ALA A 381 13.25 -15.68 6.96
CA ALA A 381 13.23 -16.76 5.99
C ALA A 381 12.16 -16.54 4.90
N VAL A 382 10.96 -16.09 5.28
CA VAL A 382 9.91 -15.70 4.33
C VAL A 382 10.36 -14.50 3.49
N GLY A 383 10.96 -13.48 4.09
CA GLY A 383 11.50 -12.30 3.42
C GLY A 383 12.58 -12.65 2.39
N TYR A 384 13.51 -13.56 2.75
CA TYR A 384 14.46 -14.12 1.79
C TYR A 384 13.78 -14.76 0.60
N CYS A 385 12.79 -15.63 0.83
CA CYS A 385 12.05 -16.28 -0.24
C CYS A 385 11.28 -15.31 -1.14
N MET A 386 10.83 -14.17 -0.60
CA MET A 386 10.19 -13.10 -1.37
C MET A 386 11.19 -12.38 -2.28
N GLN A 387 12.40 -12.09 -1.81
CA GLN A 387 13.40 -11.28 -2.49
C GLN A 387 14.81 -11.90 -2.42
N PRO A 388 15.03 -13.11 -2.95
CA PRO A 388 16.26 -13.87 -2.69
C PRO A 388 17.54 -13.24 -3.22
N LYS A 389 17.46 -12.49 -4.33
CA LYS A 389 18.62 -11.80 -4.91
C LYS A 389 19.03 -10.60 -4.06
N ARG A 390 18.04 -9.81 -3.61
CA ARG A 390 18.26 -8.58 -2.86
C ARG A 390 18.62 -8.86 -1.41
N TYR A 391 18.00 -9.88 -0.82
CA TYR A 391 18.21 -10.29 0.57
C TYR A 391 19.08 -11.56 0.67
N ALA A 392 20.05 -11.72 -0.23
CA ALA A 392 20.95 -12.89 -0.24
C ALA A 392 21.67 -13.12 1.09
N PHE A 393 21.91 -12.08 1.87
CA PHE A 393 22.52 -12.17 3.20
C PHE A 393 21.62 -12.88 4.24
N LEU A 394 20.32 -13.02 4.01
CA LEU A 394 19.39 -13.79 4.86
C LEU A 394 19.32 -15.28 4.49
N ARG A 395 20.04 -15.72 3.44
CA ARG A 395 20.04 -17.12 3.03
C ARG A 395 20.42 -18.08 4.16
N PRO A 396 21.50 -17.86 4.94
CA PRO A 396 21.86 -18.75 6.05
C PRO A 396 20.72 -18.91 7.08
N VAL A 397 20.05 -17.80 7.43
CA VAL A 397 18.92 -17.83 8.37
C VAL A 397 17.76 -18.65 7.78
N ALA A 398 17.47 -18.50 6.48
CA ALA A 398 16.40 -19.25 5.82
C ALA A 398 16.72 -20.76 5.75
N GLU A 399 17.98 -21.13 5.46
CA GLU A 399 18.43 -22.52 5.45
C GLU A 399 18.31 -23.16 6.83
N GLU A 400 18.79 -22.48 7.88
CA GLU A 400 18.72 -22.95 9.26
C GLU A 400 17.27 -23.11 9.73
N TYR A 401 16.43 -22.06 9.51
CA TYR A 401 15.03 -22.09 9.90
C TYR A 401 14.25 -23.24 9.22
N VAL A 402 14.40 -23.37 7.91
CA VAL A 402 13.68 -24.39 7.14
C VAL A 402 14.18 -25.80 7.51
N ALA A 403 15.49 -26.00 7.77
CA ALA A 403 16.03 -27.27 8.25
C ALA A 403 15.49 -27.66 9.63
N ALA A 404 15.46 -26.72 10.58
CA ALA A 404 14.92 -26.97 11.92
C ALA A 404 13.40 -27.24 11.92
N ALA A 405 12.67 -26.70 10.95
CA ALA A 405 11.23 -26.86 10.85
C ALA A 405 10.77 -28.18 10.20
N VAL A 406 11.68 -29.00 9.66
CA VAL A 406 11.34 -30.23 8.91
C VAL A 406 10.45 -31.18 9.68
N ASP A 407 10.75 -31.41 10.96
CA ASP A 407 10.01 -32.35 11.80
C ASP A 407 8.63 -31.81 12.24
N GLN A 408 8.41 -30.51 12.10
CA GLN A 408 7.15 -29.83 12.46
C GLN A 408 6.22 -29.63 11.26
N TRP A 409 6.61 -30.07 10.06
CA TRP A 409 5.98 -29.69 8.80
C TRP A 409 4.50 -30.10 8.70
N GLU A 410 4.13 -31.27 9.22
CA GLU A 410 2.76 -31.77 9.17
C GLU A 410 1.82 -31.01 10.10
N GLY A 411 2.31 -30.54 11.24
CA GLY A 411 1.53 -29.77 12.22
C GLY A 411 1.47 -28.25 11.95
N ARG A 412 2.23 -27.77 10.95
CA ARG A 412 2.38 -26.33 10.65
C ARG A 412 2.11 -26.05 9.18
N PRO A 413 0.82 -25.93 8.78
CA PRO A 413 0.44 -25.76 7.38
C PRO A 413 1.04 -24.50 6.72
N GLU A 414 1.31 -23.44 7.49
CA GLU A 414 1.96 -22.23 7.02
C GLU A 414 3.36 -22.50 6.44
N LEU A 415 4.09 -23.50 6.95
CA LEU A 415 5.40 -23.87 6.42
C LEU A 415 5.29 -24.35 4.96
N SER A 416 4.29 -25.19 4.67
CA SER A 416 4.02 -25.66 3.32
C SER A 416 3.59 -24.54 2.38
N MET A 417 2.96 -23.49 2.88
CA MET A 417 2.54 -22.33 2.08
C MET A 417 3.70 -21.41 1.76
N HIS A 418 4.58 -21.16 2.73
CA HIS A 418 5.75 -20.30 2.53
C HIS A 418 6.92 -21.02 1.87
N PHE A 419 7.19 -22.26 2.28
CA PHE A 419 8.34 -23.04 1.82
C PHE A 419 7.90 -24.28 1.05
N ASN A 420 6.95 -24.12 0.10
CA ASN A 420 6.51 -25.21 -0.74
C ASN A 420 7.69 -25.82 -1.56
N GLU A 421 7.50 -27.04 -2.06
CA GLU A 421 8.54 -27.78 -2.78
C GLU A 421 9.16 -26.97 -3.93
N ARG A 422 8.33 -26.24 -4.69
CA ARG A 422 8.77 -25.37 -5.79
C ARG A 422 9.70 -24.25 -5.30
N THR A 423 9.31 -23.55 -4.23
CA THR A 423 10.12 -22.46 -3.64
C THR A 423 11.45 -23.02 -3.13
N ARG A 424 11.41 -24.13 -2.38
CA ARG A 424 12.62 -24.77 -1.83
C ARG A 424 13.56 -25.26 -2.94
N THR A 425 13.04 -25.93 -3.96
CA THR A 425 13.85 -26.41 -5.10
C THR A 425 14.47 -25.25 -5.88
N ARG A 426 13.71 -24.17 -6.12
CA ARG A 426 14.22 -22.99 -6.83
C ARG A 426 15.35 -22.29 -6.07
N LEU A 427 15.25 -22.26 -4.75
CA LEU A 427 16.19 -21.52 -3.88
C LEU A 427 17.23 -22.44 -3.23
N ASP A 428 17.19 -23.74 -3.54
CA ASP A 428 18.06 -24.76 -2.97
C ASP A 428 18.02 -24.76 -1.42
N LEU A 429 16.80 -24.69 -0.86
CA LEU A 429 16.55 -24.73 0.56
C LEU A 429 16.26 -26.16 1.03
N PRO A 430 16.64 -26.54 2.29
CA PRO A 430 16.34 -27.86 2.86
C PRO A 430 14.83 -28.08 3.03
N GLY A 431 14.45 -29.24 3.53
CA GLY A 431 13.08 -29.60 3.90
C GLY A 431 12.64 -30.96 3.39
N PRO A 432 11.40 -31.40 3.75
CA PRO A 432 10.92 -32.72 3.37
C PRO A 432 10.91 -32.89 1.84
N ARG A 433 11.39 -34.02 1.39
CA ARG A 433 11.39 -34.39 -0.02
C ARG A 433 10.17 -35.25 -0.33
N THR A 434 9.32 -34.82 -1.29
CA THR A 434 8.19 -35.60 -1.76
C THR A 434 8.63 -36.48 -2.93
N TRP A 435 8.49 -37.82 -2.77
CA TRP A 435 8.72 -38.81 -3.83
C TRP A 435 7.40 -39.12 -4.52
N LYS A 436 7.36 -39.02 -5.86
CA LYS A 436 6.20 -39.46 -6.64
C LYS A 436 6.51 -40.76 -7.36
N TRP A 437 5.59 -41.74 -7.20
CA TRP A 437 5.66 -43.00 -7.94
C TRP A 437 5.31 -42.77 -9.41
N ARG A 438 6.18 -43.21 -10.30
CA ARG A 438 5.89 -43.27 -11.74
C ARG A 438 5.24 -44.58 -12.11
N ARG A 439 4.17 -44.60 -12.92
CA ARG A 439 3.65 -45.79 -13.57
C ARG A 439 4.78 -46.38 -14.42
N GLY A 440 5.33 -47.51 -13.96
CA GLY A 440 6.51 -48.15 -14.61
C GLY A 440 7.59 -48.60 -13.60
N GLY A 441 7.35 -48.54 -12.32
CA GLY A 441 8.14 -49.21 -11.27
C GLY A 441 9.44 -48.55 -10.83
N GLY A 442 9.57 -47.21 -10.96
CA GLY A 442 10.74 -46.49 -10.49
C GLY A 442 10.42 -45.22 -9.73
N TRP A 443 11.16 -44.97 -8.63
CA TRP A 443 11.13 -43.70 -7.91
C TRP A 443 12.05 -42.71 -8.65
N THR A 444 11.54 -41.57 -9.04
CA THR A 444 12.36 -40.52 -9.64
C THR A 444 12.13 -39.18 -8.92
N PHE A 445 13.23 -38.46 -8.70
CA PHE A 445 13.20 -37.08 -8.27
C PHE A 445 12.70 -36.23 -9.46
N LEU A 446 11.50 -35.70 -9.37
CA LEU A 446 10.98 -34.73 -10.34
C LEU A 446 11.55 -33.35 -9.99
N ALA A 447 12.69 -33.00 -10.59
CA ALA A 447 13.02 -31.60 -10.78
C ALA A 447 11.91 -31.00 -11.66
N ALA A 448 11.08 -30.15 -11.07
CA ALA A 448 9.96 -29.54 -11.77
C ALA A 448 10.46 -28.72 -12.95
N ARG A 449 10.33 -29.28 -14.15
CA ARG A 449 10.39 -28.57 -15.42
C ARG A 449 8.98 -28.14 -15.80
N GLU A 450 8.39 -27.26 -14.96
CA GLU A 450 7.27 -26.44 -15.37
C GLU A 450 7.73 -24.99 -15.33
N ARG A 451 7.89 -24.44 -16.53
CA ARG A 451 8.25 -23.05 -16.73
C ARG A 451 7.11 -22.15 -16.27
N ALA A 452 7.46 -21.20 -15.40
CA ALA A 452 7.04 -19.80 -15.49
C ALA A 452 5.56 -19.51 -15.71
N ALA A 453 4.76 -19.65 -14.66
CA ALA A 453 3.58 -18.80 -14.49
C ALA A 453 3.74 -17.84 -13.29
N ASP A 454 4.73 -18.06 -12.39
CA ASP A 454 4.95 -17.23 -11.21
C ASP A 454 6.16 -16.28 -11.31
N ASP A 455 6.85 -16.21 -12.46
CA ASP A 455 7.84 -15.18 -12.76
C ASP A 455 7.21 -13.92 -13.37
N ALA A 456 5.88 -13.79 -13.34
CA ALA A 456 5.24 -12.52 -13.61
C ALA A 456 5.71 -11.51 -12.54
N PRO A 457 6.17 -10.32 -12.94
CA PRO A 457 6.48 -9.26 -11.99
C PRO A 457 5.26 -9.02 -11.11
N PHE A 458 5.51 -8.60 -9.86
CA PHE A 458 4.49 -8.21 -8.91
C PHE A 458 3.50 -7.25 -9.57
N THR A 459 2.27 -7.69 -9.75
CA THR A 459 1.18 -6.87 -10.25
C THR A 459 0.30 -6.47 -9.06
N ASP A 460 0.58 -5.30 -8.52
CA ASP A 460 -0.31 -4.62 -7.62
C ASP A 460 -1.51 -4.11 -8.47
N ILE A 461 -2.72 -4.59 -8.18
CA ILE A 461 -3.95 -4.16 -8.88
C ILE A 461 -4.39 -2.80 -8.30
N THR A 462 -3.47 -1.86 -8.29
CA THR A 462 -3.70 -0.47 -7.92
C THR A 462 -3.17 0.41 -9.03
N LEU A 463 -3.59 1.68 -9.06
CA LEU A 463 -3.04 2.65 -10.00
C LEU A 463 -1.52 2.79 -9.86
N SER A 464 -0.99 2.64 -8.65
CA SER A 464 0.45 2.64 -8.38
C SER A 464 1.16 1.42 -8.99
N GLY A 465 0.58 0.22 -8.80
CA GLY A 465 1.08 -1.01 -9.42
C GLY A 465 1.04 -0.94 -10.94
N PHE A 466 -0.04 -0.43 -11.51
CA PHE A 466 -0.15 -0.18 -12.95
C PHE A 466 0.94 0.78 -13.46
N ALA A 467 1.19 1.89 -12.76
CA ALA A 467 2.23 2.84 -13.14
C ALA A 467 3.62 2.20 -13.14
N SER A 468 3.92 1.38 -12.13
CA SER A 468 5.18 0.63 -12.04
C SER A 468 5.37 -0.33 -13.21
N LEU A 469 4.29 -1.00 -13.66
CA LEU A 469 4.32 -1.87 -14.83
C LEU A 469 4.55 -1.09 -16.14
N VAL A 470 3.94 0.09 -16.27
CA VAL A 470 4.15 0.97 -17.44
C VAL A 470 5.61 1.42 -17.51
N GLU A 471 6.22 1.78 -16.39
CA GLU A 471 7.65 2.18 -16.31
C GLU A 471 8.58 0.99 -16.59
N ALA A 472 8.29 -0.17 -16.02
CA ALA A 472 9.03 -1.40 -16.27
C ALA A 472 8.87 -1.92 -17.71
N LYS A 473 7.96 -1.33 -18.49
CA LYS A 473 7.57 -1.80 -19.84
C LYS A 473 7.08 -3.24 -19.85
N ASP A 474 6.48 -3.69 -18.75
CA ASP A 474 5.82 -4.99 -18.69
C ASP A 474 4.46 -4.89 -19.38
N ASP A 475 4.46 -5.08 -20.69
CA ASP A 475 3.27 -4.93 -21.52
C ASP A 475 2.16 -5.91 -21.17
N ARG A 476 2.50 -7.11 -20.69
CA ARG A 476 1.51 -8.11 -20.28
C ARG A 476 0.84 -7.68 -18.97
N GLY A 477 1.62 -7.30 -17.98
CA GLY A 477 1.13 -6.79 -16.71
C GLY A 477 0.29 -5.53 -16.88
N VAL A 478 0.73 -4.58 -17.71
CA VAL A 478 -0.02 -3.35 -18.04
C VAL A 478 -1.39 -3.66 -18.62
N LEU A 479 -1.49 -4.63 -19.54
CA LEU A 479 -2.77 -4.96 -20.17
C LEU A 479 -3.69 -5.74 -19.24
N GLU A 480 -3.17 -6.63 -18.41
CA GLU A 480 -3.93 -7.42 -17.46
C GLU A 480 -4.48 -6.55 -16.31
N VAL A 481 -3.61 -5.79 -15.65
CA VAL A 481 -3.99 -4.91 -14.54
C VAL A 481 -4.83 -3.73 -15.04
N GLY A 482 -4.44 -3.14 -16.17
CA GLY A 482 -5.21 -2.04 -16.76
C GLY A 482 -6.62 -2.45 -17.18
N ALA A 483 -6.85 -3.68 -17.64
CA ALA A 483 -8.18 -4.17 -17.99
C ALA A 483 -9.08 -4.31 -16.74
N ARG A 484 -8.54 -4.75 -15.62
CA ARG A 484 -9.26 -4.86 -14.34
C ARG A 484 -9.62 -3.48 -13.79
N LEU A 485 -8.64 -2.57 -13.72
CA LEU A 485 -8.88 -1.20 -13.25
C LEU A 485 -9.85 -0.42 -14.12
N LEU A 486 -9.84 -0.62 -15.46
CA LEU A 486 -10.79 0.01 -16.37
C LEU A 486 -12.22 -0.51 -16.23
N ALA A 487 -12.42 -1.73 -15.72
CA ALA A 487 -13.75 -2.26 -15.44
C ALA A 487 -14.43 -1.50 -14.29
N GLU A 488 -13.63 -0.95 -13.38
CA GLU A 488 -14.12 -0.19 -12.23
C GLU A 488 -14.14 1.32 -12.51
N HIS A 489 -13.11 1.87 -13.12
CA HIS A 489 -12.97 3.31 -13.37
C HIS A 489 -12.25 3.63 -14.67
N GLU A 490 -12.91 4.32 -15.59
CA GLU A 490 -12.25 4.85 -16.78
C GLU A 490 -11.39 6.07 -16.45
N ASN A 491 -10.10 5.97 -16.79
CA ASN A 491 -9.11 6.98 -16.47
C ASN A 491 -8.15 7.17 -17.66
N LEU A 492 -7.77 8.43 -17.92
CA LEU A 492 -6.89 8.80 -19.02
C LEU A 492 -5.54 8.07 -18.97
N ASP A 493 -4.95 7.96 -17.79
CA ASP A 493 -3.62 7.34 -17.60
C ASP A 493 -3.65 5.85 -17.87
N LEU A 494 -4.72 5.15 -17.45
CA LEU A 494 -4.94 3.73 -17.76
C LEU A 494 -5.06 3.53 -19.27
N LEU A 495 -5.89 4.32 -19.94
CA LEU A 495 -6.11 4.21 -21.38
C LEU A 495 -4.82 4.49 -22.17
N LEU A 496 -4.06 5.53 -21.81
CA LEU A 496 -2.81 5.87 -22.50
C LEU A 496 -1.68 4.88 -22.16
N GLY A 497 -1.58 4.38 -20.94
CA GLY A 497 -0.63 3.34 -20.55
C GLY A 497 -0.86 2.03 -21.31
N MET A 498 -2.12 1.58 -21.38
CA MET A 498 -2.51 0.40 -22.16
C MET A 498 -2.30 0.62 -23.67
N ALA A 499 -2.58 1.81 -24.18
CA ALA A 499 -2.30 2.13 -25.59
C ALA A 499 -0.80 2.01 -25.90
N GLN A 500 0.08 2.47 -25.02
CA GLN A 500 1.53 2.33 -25.19
C GLN A 500 1.98 0.86 -25.15
N ALA A 501 1.41 0.03 -24.27
CA ALA A 501 1.66 -1.41 -24.24
C ALA A 501 1.25 -2.08 -25.57
N HIS A 502 0.05 -1.79 -26.05
CA HIS A 502 -0.40 -2.28 -27.37
C HIS A 502 0.48 -1.82 -28.52
N ILE A 503 0.99 -0.57 -28.47
CA ILE A 503 1.93 -0.06 -29.49
C ILE A 503 3.23 -0.89 -29.51
N ARG A 504 3.84 -1.15 -28.35
CA ARG A 504 5.06 -1.96 -28.23
C ARG A 504 4.85 -3.38 -28.72
N ARG A 505 3.66 -3.95 -28.49
CA ARG A 505 3.24 -5.27 -28.97
C ARG A 505 2.81 -5.31 -30.44
N LYS A 506 2.84 -4.16 -31.15
CA LYS A 506 2.39 -3.99 -32.55
C LYS A 506 0.90 -4.29 -32.77
N GLU A 507 0.09 -4.18 -31.73
CA GLU A 507 -1.37 -4.39 -31.75
C GLU A 507 -2.10 -3.08 -32.07
N THR A 508 -1.94 -2.61 -33.32
CA THR A 508 -2.33 -1.26 -33.79
C THR A 508 -3.80 -0.93 -33.54
N ASP A 509 -4.72 -1.87 -33.78
CA ASP A 509 -6.16 -1.64 -33.64
C ASP A 509 -6.58 -1.51 -32.16
N GLN A 510 -5.96 -2.28 -31.29
CA GLN A 510 -6.19 -2.17 -29.83
C GLN A 510 -5.69 -0.82 -29.32
N ALA A 511 -4.47 -0.43 -29.72
CA ALA A 511 -3.92 0.87 -29.37
C ALA A 511 -4.82 2.03 -29.84
N LYS A 512 -5.31 1.97 -31.07
CA LYS A 512 -6.25 2.97 -31.60
C LYS A 512 -7.53 3.05 -30.78
N ARG A 513 -8.13 1.93 -30.40
CA ARG A 513 -9.35 1.90 -29.58
C ARG A 513 -9.12 2.61 -28.25
N ARG A 514 -8.00 2.32 -27.57
CA ARG A 514 -7.66 2.97 -26.30
C ARG A 514 -7.44 4.48 -26.43
N ILE A 515 -6.72 4.92 -27.47
CA ILE A 515 -6.50 6.36 -27.73
C ILE A 515 -7.81 7.06 -28.09
N LYS A 516 -8.67 6.43 -28.91
CA LYS A 516 -10.00 6.99 -29.24
C LYS A 516 -10.85 7.15 -27.98
N ARG A 517 -10.83 6.15 -27.09
CA ARG A 517 -11.58 6.23 -25.84
C ARG A 517 -11.01 7.32 -24.91
N ALA A 518 -9.68 7.46 -24.83
CA ALA A 518 -9.02 8.57 -24.12
C ALA A 518 -9.45 9.94 -24.67
N PHE A 519 -9.61 10.06 -25.98
CA PHE A 519 -10.13 11.26 -26.63
C PHE A 519 -11.58 11.56 -26.20
N GLU A 520 -12.45 10.55 -26.19
CA GLU A 520 -13.85 10.66 -25.83
C GLU A 520 -14.04 11.12 -24.38
N ILE A 521 -13.39 10.48 -23.41
CA ILE A 521 -13.51 10.85 -21.99
C ILE A 521 -12.89 12.22 -21.66
N SER A 522 -12.05 12.76 -22.56
CA SER A 522 -11.42 14.07 -22.41
C SER A 522 -12.15 15.18 -23.16
N ALA A 523 -13.33 14.91 -23.75
CA ALA A 523 -14.05 15.85 -24.63
C ALA A 523 -14.28 17.24 -24.01
N ASP A 524 -14.60 17.27 -22.73
CA ASP A 524 -14.90 18.49 -21.96
C ASP A 524 -13.66 19.07 -21.26
N SER A 525 -12.47 18.49 -21.48
CA SER A 525 -11.23 18.98 -20.86
C SER A 525 -10.78 20.31 -21.44
N GLY A 526 -10.89 21.37 -20.65
CA GLY A 526 -10.34 22.70 -20.96
C GLY A 526 -8.81 22.80 -20.85
N ARG A 527 -8.06 21.70 -20.89
CA ARG A 527 -6.61 21.67 -20.60
C ARG A 527 -5.80 21.18 -21.78
N ALA A 528 -4.97 22.05 -22.33
CA ALA A 528 -4.09 21.76 -23.47
C ALA A 528 -3.17 20.55 -23.23
N LEU A 529 -2.72 20.33 -21.99
CA LEU A 529 -1.80 19.23 -21.64
C LEU A 529 -2.44 17.85 -21.81
N VAL A 530 -3.72 17.70 -21.47
CA VAL A 530 -4.49 16.46 -21.70
C VAL A 530 -4.46 16.07 -23.17
N TRP A 531 -4.75 17.03 -24.03
CA TRP A 531 -4.78 16.84 -25.47
C TRP A 531 -3.39 16.59 -26.08
N LEU A 532 -2.34 17.21 -25.52
CA LEU A 532 -0.95 16.93 -25.90
C LEU A 532 -0.57 15.49 -25.62
N ARG A 533 -0.88 14.95 -24.47
CA ARG A 533 -0.59 13.54 -24.10
C ARG A 533 -1.28 12.55 -25.04
N ILE A 534 -2.53 12.82 -25.38
CA ILE A 534 -3.27 12.02 -26.36
C ILE A 534 -2.59 12.09 -27.73
N ALA A 535 -2.21 13.29 -28.17
CA ALA A 535 -1.55 13.50 -29.45
C ALA A 535 -0.16 12.82 -29.52
N GLU A 536 0.64 12.90 -28.47
CA GLU A 536 1.94 12.25 -28.35
C GLU A 536 1.83 10.72 -28.38
N THR A 537 0.83 10.18 -27.69
CA THR A 537 0.59 8.73 -27.72
C THR A 537 0.12 8.27 -29.10
N ALA A 538 -0.76 9.03 -29.75
CA ALA A 538 -1.19 8.75 -31.11
C ALA A 538 -0.05 8.86 -32.15
N ALA A 539 0.90 9.78 -31.94
CA ALA A 539 2.07 9.92 -32.79
C ALA A 539 2.94 8.65 -32.85
N LYS A 540 3.01 7.90 -31.75
CA LYS A 540 3.75 6.64 -31.68
C LYS A 540 3.17 5.52 -32.57
N LEU A 541 1.93 5.66 -33.04
CA LEU A 541 1.30 4.76 -34.01
C LEU A 541 1.71 5.02 -35.47
N GLY A 542 2.50 6.07 -35.75
CA GLY A 542 2.86 6.50 -37.10
C GLY A 542 1.62 6.85 -37.94
N LYS A 543 1.61 6.43 -39.21
CA LYS A 543 0.48 6.72 -40.12
C LYS A 543 -0.89 6.30 -39.61
N ALA A 544 -0.93 5.22 -38.83
CA ALA A 544 -2.17 4.67 -38.27
C ALA A 544 -2.80 5.59 -37.21
N GLY A 545 -2.02 6.45 -36.55
CA GLY A 545 -2.45 7.40 -35.53
C GLY A 545 -2.59 8.85 -36.00
N ASP A 546 -2.28 9.16 -37.25
CA ASP A 546 -2.15 10.53 -37.77
C ASP A 546 -3.41 11.40 -37.59
N ASP A 547 -4.60 10.81 -37.76
CA ASP A 547 -5.85 11.55 -37.60
C ASP A 547 -6.12 11.90 -36.14
N LEU A 548 -5.97 10.94 -35.23
CA LEU A 548 -6.12 11.15 -33.78
C LEU A 548 -5.09 12.14 -33.25
N ARG A 549 -3.85 12.02 -33.71
CA ARG A 549 -2.77 12.96 -33.39
C ARG A 549 -3.11 14.39 -33.78
N ARG A 550 -3.56 14.60 -35.04
CA ARG A 550 -3.93 15.93 -35.54
C ARG A 550 -5.11 16.52 -34.78
N GLN A 551 -6.16 15.76 -34.57
CA GLN A 551 -7.34 16.22 -33.85
C GLN A 551 -6.99 16.61 -32.40
N ALA A 552 -6.25 15.78 -31.69
CA ALA A 552 -5.83 16.08 -30.31
C ALA A 552 -4.88 17.30 -30.26
N ALA A 553 -3.92 17.41 -31.20
CA ALA A 553 -3.02 18.54 -31.23
C ALA A 553 -3.75 19.85 -31.59
N GLN A 554 -4.76 19.81 -32.46
CA GLN A 554 -5.63 20.96 -32.76
C GLN A 554 -6.46 21.39 -31.56
N ARG A 555 -6.98 20.44 -30.81
CA ARG A 555 -7.67 20.70 -29.51
C ARG A 555 -6.73 21.36 -28.51
N ALA A 556 -5.49 20.87 -28.38
CA ALA A 556 -4.48 21.52 -27.54
C ALA A 556 -4.22 22.98 -27.96
N LEU A 557 -4.13 23.25 -29.27
CA LEU A 557 -3.93 24.62 -29.82
C LEU A 557 -5.14 25.53 -29.64
N SER A 558 -6.37 25.00 -29.68
CA SER A 558 -7.56 25.80 -29.39
C SER A 558 -7.60 26.32 -27.94
N ILE A 559 -6.93 25.64 -27.04
CA ILE A 559 -6.83 26.00 -25.61
C ILE A 559 -5.58 26.84 -25.34
N ASN A 560 -4.44 26.47 -25.95
CA ASN A 560 -3.17 27.20 -25.86
C ASN A 560 -2.56 27.36 -27.26
N PRO A 561 -2.86 28.46 -27.96
CA PRO A 561 -2.38 28.71 -29.30
C PRO A 561 -0.85 28.75 -29.45
N ASP A 562 -0.16 29.17 -28.40
CA ASP A 562 1.30 29.36 -28.41
C ASP A 562 2.09 28.09 -28.05
N SER A 563 1.43 26.92 -27.91
CA SER A 563 2.09 25.66 -27.54
C SER A 563 3.03 25.15 -28.65
N PRO A 564 4.37 25.20 -28.51
CA PRO A 564 5.31 24.72 -29.52
C PRO A 564 5.21 23.20 -29.74
N ALA A 565 4.84 22.45 -28.71
CA ALA A 565 4.65 20.99 -28.76
C ALA A 565 3.43 20.64 -29.64
N ALA A 566 2.30 21.32 -29.44
CA ALA A 566 1.09 21.10 -30.24
C ALA A 566 1.31 21.51 -31.71
N GLN A 567 1.99 22.62 -31.94
CA GLN A 567 2.33 23.08 -33.30
C GLN A 567 3.20 22.05 -34.05
N ARG A 568 4.20 21.45 -33.38
CA ARG A 568 5.03 20.37 -33.94
C ARG A 568 4.21 19.15 -34.28
N LEU A 569 3.31 18.73 -33.39
CA LEU A 569 2.46 17.55 -33.58
C LEU A 569 1.45 17.73 -34.71
N VAL A 570 0.96 18.93 -34.98
CA VAL A 570 0.13 19.22 -36.16
C VAL A 570 0.95 19.12 -37.46
N LYS A 571 2.20 19.61 -37.45
CA LYS A 571 3.06 19.70 -38.66
C LYS A 571 3.72 18.38 -39.03
N SER A 572 3.97 17.47 -38.10
CA SER A 572 4.76 16.23 -38.30
C SER A 572 4.16 15.23 -39.31
N GLY A 573 2.94 15.43 -39.78
CA GLY A 573 2.32 14.61 -40.85
C GLY A 573 2.54 15.12 -42.27
N ARG A 574 3.24 16.27 -42.47
CA ARG A 574 3.47 16.86 -43.83
C ARG A 574 4.79 16.46 -44.47
N LEU A 575 5.69 15.80 -43.75
CA LEU A 575 7.05 15.44 -44.22
C LEU A 575 7.16 14.11 -44.98
N GLY A 576 6.05 13.45 -45.28
CA GLY A 576 6.02 12.18 -46.01
C GLY A 576 5.58 12.24 -47.48
N ARG A 577 5.61 13.42 -48.13
CA ARG A 577 5.43 13.59 -49.58
C ARG A 577 6.55 14.49 -50.12
N ARG A 578 7.72 13.92 -50.34
CA ARG A 578 8.69 14.26 -51.37
C ARG A 578 9.47 12.98 -51.72
#